data_fbb8891be8f03808365d2f63d940ecd6
#
_entry.id   fbb8891be8f03808365d2f63d940ecd6
#
_cell.length_a   1.000
_cell.length_b   1.000
_cell.length_c   1.000
_cell.angle_alpha   90.00
_cell.angle_beta   90.00
_cell.angle_gamma   90.00
#
_symmetry.space_group_name_H-M   'P 1'
#
loop_
_entity.id
_entity.type
_entity.pdbx_description
1 polymer ?
#
loop_
_entity_poly.entity_id
_entity_poly.type
_entity_poly.pdbx_seq_one_letter_code
_entity_poly.pdbx_strand_id
1 'polypeptide(L)'
;MRKSWKLGAVSVALVAALGLFGCSGGDTTEQKADKPAAPQTETQTPEAAEPESEAVELQIFAANSLTKAMAEAEELYTQQNPNVTFADTQYEASGTLNEMLGAGQYADILITASKGTMDDAAENGYVKEDTRQTMFNNDLVIVTKEGGDLAGRDISLEDIAAGKYTLAVGDENVPAGNYACQSLTTVGGYIEPDGATGADATGKGGEFSATLQPKVTLGGKVGDVCKYAESGEVDIAMVYTSDVYRMGGVAICSVVPNDTHKAITYPGAVCTDSKNAEAAQAFLEWCMTDEDANQIWEKWGFELAQN
;
A
#
# COMPACT_ATOMS: atom_id res chain seq x y z
N MET A 1 -7.90 38.25 27.15
CA MET A 1 -6.88 38.01 28.19
C MET A 1 -5.72 37.28 27.54
N ARG A 2 -4.59 37.98 27.42
CA ARG A 2 -3.36 37.43 26.80
C ARG A 2 -2.59 36.66 27.87
N LYS A 3 -2.21 35.39 27.61
CA LYS A 3 -1.22 34.66 28.42
C LYS A 3 0.00 34.38 27.55
N SER A 4 1.06 35.08 27.89
CA SER A 4 2.42 34.93 27.38
C SER A 4 3.08 33.69 28.00
N TRP A 5 3.73 32.84 27.20
CA TRP A 5 4.65 31.82 27.67
C TRP A 5 6.09 32.23 27.35
N LYS A 6 6.92 32.15 28.38
CA LYS A 6 8.33 32.53 28.38
C LYS A 6 9.19 31.39 27.83
N LEU A 7 10.12 31.75 26.95
CA LEU A 7 11.24 30.88 26.54
C LEU A 7 12.20 30.68 27.73
N GLY A 8 12.58 29.44 27.99
CA GLY A 8 13.71 29.10 28.85
C GLY A 8 14.86 28.59 27.99
N ALA A 9 15.93 29.36 27.97
CA ALA A 9 17.20 28.99 27.37
C ALA A 9 18.00 28.12 28.34
N VAL A 10 18.53 26.98 27.88
CA VAL A 10 19.51 26.17 28.62
C VAL A 10 20.82 26.19 27.86
N SER A 11 21.83 26.75 28.52
CA SER A 11 23.19 26.88 28.04
C SER A 11 23.95 25.57 28.20
N VAL A 12 24.67 25.16 27.15
CA VAL A 12 25.61 24.03 27.15
C VAL A 12 27.00 24.59 27.47
N ALA A 13 27.62 24.07 28.53
CA ALA A 13 28.99 24.37 28.91
C ALA A 13 29.94 23.35 28.24
N LEU A 14 30.91 23.89 27.53
CA LEU A 14 32.02 23.20 26.90
C LEU A 14 33.17 23.07 27.90
N VAL A 15 33.68 21.88 28.19
CA VAL A 15 34.92 21.69 28.94
C VAL A 15 35.95 21.01 28.02
N ALA A 16 36.97 21.78 27.68
CA ALA A 16 38.18 21.29 27.05
C ALA A 16 39.25 21.05 28.14
N ALA A 17 39.90 19.90 28.13
CA ALA A 17 41.09 19.64 28.90
C ALA A 17 42.22 19.14 27.99
N LEU A 18 43.18 20.01 27.77
CA LEU A 18 44.50 19.70 27.22
C LEU A 18 45.43 19.26 28.39
N GLY A 19 46.18 18.22 28.18
CA GLY A 19 47.27 17.82 29.09
C GLY A 19 48.48 17.34 28.28
N LEU A 20 49.47 18.19 28.23
CA LEU A 20 50.79 17.99 27.66
C LEU A 20 51.85 17.65 28.77
N PHE A 21 52.98 17.06 28.32
CA PHE A 21 54.28 16.89 29.01
C PHE A 21 54.47 15.60 29.81
N GLY A 22 55.61 14.88 29.70
CA GLY A 22 56.98 15.30 29.53
C GLY A 22 57.96 14.13 29.31
N CYS A 23 59.06 14.48 28.70
CA CYS A 23 60.29 13.68 28.49
C CYS A 23 61.17 13.59 29.73
N SER A 24 61.98 12.53 29.80
CA SER A 24 63.40 12.45 30.26
C SER A 24 63.70 11.04 30.72
N GLY A 25 64.70 10.26 30.33
CA GLY A 25 66.07 10.52 29.99
C GLY A 25 66.98 9.61 30.80
N GLY A 26 67.84 8.80 30.09
CA GLY A 26 69.08 8.19 30.62
C GLY A 26 68.93 6.88 31.38
N ASP A 27 69.71 5.88 31.33
CA ASP A 27 71.08 5.65 30.87
C ASP A 27 71.36 4.13 30.84
N THR A 28 72.15 3.70 29.89
CA THR A 28 73.06 2.56 29.74
C THR A 28 73.10 1.43 30.84
N THR A 29 73.05 0.16 30.39
CA THR A 29 74.18 -0.81 30.40
C THR A 29 73.92 -2.14 29.64
N GLU A 30 74.97 -2.59 29.04
CA GLU A 30 75.28 -3.71 28.17
C GLU A 30 74.88 -5.13 28.54
N GLN A 31 74.74 -5.90 27.46
CA GLN A 31 75.23 -7.29 27.21
C GLN A 31 74.35 -8.46 27.57
N LYS A 32 73.89 -9.25 26.68
CA LYS A 32 74.54 -10.31 25.90
C LYS A 32 73.55 -11.01 24.96
N ALA A 33 74.09 -11.37 23.83
CA ALA A 33 73.45 -12.09 22.74
C ALA A 33 72.92 -13.47 23.15
N ASP A 34 71.76 -13.83 22.64
CA ASP A 34 71.54 -15.14 22.06
C ASP A 34 70.47 -15.12 20.94
N LYS A 35 70.62 -16.07 20.02
CA LYS A 35 70.28 -16.11 18.59
C LYS A 35 68.77 -16.27 18.33
N PRO A 36 68.26 -15.91 17.12
CA PRO A 36 66.90 -15.50 16.85
C PRO A 36 65.95 -16.69 16.63
N ALA A 37 64.74 -16.59 17.20
CA ALA A 37 63.55 -17.31 16.74
C ALA A 37 62.89 -16.45 15.64
N ALA A 38 62.57 -17.07 14.53
CA ALA A 38 61.92 -16.46 13.39
C ALA A 38 60.53 -15.92 13.79
N PRO A 39 60.08 -14.76 13.30
CA PRO A 39 58.72 -14.30 13.47
C PRO A 39 57.79 -15.16 12.60
N GLN A 40 56.85 -15.84 13.25
CA GLN A 40 55.69 -16.37 12.55
C GLN A 40 54.87 -15.17 12.09
N THR A 41 54.91 -14.95 10.82
CA THR A 41 53.95 -14.05 10.14
C THR A 41 52.59 -14.74 10.18
N GLU A 42 51.74 -14.35 11.09
CA GLU A 42 50.31 -14.63 10.97
C GLU A 42 49.83 -13.94 9.70
N THR A 43 49.62 -14.74 8.68
CA THR A 43 48.91 -14.32 7.49
C THR A 43 47.47 -14.12 7.88
N GLN A 44 47.08 -12.90 8.19
CA GLN A 44 45.66 -12.52 8.23
C GLN A 44 45.15 -12.69 6.81
N THR A 45 44.38 -13.73 6.60
CA THR A 45 43.53 -13.88 5.43
C THR A 45 42.64 -12.65 5.39
N PRO A 46 42.60 -11.86 4.31
CA PRO A 46 41.59 -10.80 4.19
C PRO A 46 40.23 -11.49 4.24
N GLU A 47 39.45 -11.15 5.22
CA GLU A 47 38.01 -11.42 5.25
C GLU A 47 37.49 -10.84 3.93
N ALA A 48 36.97 -11.72 3.07
CA ALA A 48 36.36 -11.30 1.81
C ALA A 48 35.22 -10.35 2.17
N ALA A 49 35.36 -9.09 1.81
CA ALA A 49 34.25 -8.15 1.86
C ALA A 49 33.11 -8.79 1.05
N GLU A 50 31.97 -9.01 1.69
CA GLU A 50 30.75 -9.36 0.99
C GLU A 50 30.54 -8.29 -0.10
N PRO A 51 30.15 -8.67 -1.33
CA PRO A 51 29.91 -7.69 -2.38
C PRO A 51 28.86 -6.71 -1.85
N GLU A 52 29.21 -5.42 -1.76
CA GLU A 52 28.24 -4.36 -1.49
C GLU A 52 27.14 -4.52 -2.55
N SER A 53 25.92 -4.90 -2.13
CA SER A 53 24.78 -4.99 -3.03
C SER A 53 24.55 -3.60 -3.63
N GLU A 54 24.45 -3.53 -4.96
CA GLU A 54 24.19 -2.25 -5.65
C GLU A 54 22.92 -1.59 -5.10
N ALA A 55 22.98 -0.27 -4.93
CA ALA A 55 21.80 0.49 -4.47
C ALA A 55 20.70 0.45 -5.54
N VAL A 56 19.50 0.11 -5.13
CA VAL A 56 18.31 -0.01 -5.99
C VAL A 56 17.25 0.96 -5.53
N GLU A 57 16.62 1.68 -6.46
CA GLU A 57 15.42 2.47 -6.22
C GLU A 57 14.25 1.85 -7.00
N LEU A 58 13.20 1.41 -6.28
CA LEU A 58 12.00 0.79 -6.85
C LEU A 58 10.89 1.83 -7.05
N GLN A 59 10.27 1.83 -8.21
CA GLN A 59 9.05 2.58 -8.50
C GLN A 59 7.84 1.66 -8.41
N ILE A 60 6.90 1.97 -7.52
CA ILE A 60 5.68 1.19 -7.33
C ILE A 60 4.46 1.95 -7.86
N PHE A 61 3.60 1.25 -8.58
CA PHE A 61 2.23 1.65 -8.89
C PHE A 61 1.29 0.77 -8.09
N ALA A 62 0.58 1.34 -7.12
CA ALA A 62 -0.27 0.61 -6.19
C ALA A 62 -1.69 1.16 -6.13
N ALA A 63 -2.66 0.27 -6.00
CA ALA A 63 -4.05 0.66 -5.79
C ALA A 63 -4.20 1.65 -4.62
N ASN A 64 -5.04 2.67 -4.79
CA ASN A 64 -5.19 3.79 -3.85
C ASN A 64 -5.51 3.34 -2.41
N SER A 65 -6.23 2.23 -2.23
CA SER A 65 -6.53 1.65 -0.90
C SER A 65 -5.27 1.23 -0.12
N LEU A 66 -4.16 0.95 -0.80
CA LEU A 66 -2.89 0.52 -0.17
C LEU A 66 -2.06 1.67 0.42
N THR A 67 -2.43 2.94 0.20
CA THR A 67 -1.60 4.12 0.50
C THR A 67 -0.91 4.09 1.87
N LYS A 68 -1.62 3.70 2.94
CA LYS A 68 -1.05 3.70 4.29
C LYS A 68 -0.25 2.43 4.60
N ALA A 69 -0.79 1.29 4.23
CA ALA A 69 -0.15 0.01 4.48
C ALA A 69 1.16 -0.11 3.68
N MET A 70 1.14 0.26 2.40
CA MET A 70 2.32 0.19 1.53
C MET A 70 3.41 1.17 1.98
N ALA A 71 3.06 2.41 2.33
CA ALA A 71 4.04 3.38 2.83
C ALA A 71 4.76 2.89 4.10
N GLU A 72 4.03 2.24 5.02
CA GLU A 72 4.63 1.64 6.23
C GLU A 72 5.48 0.41 5.88
N ALA A 73 5.06 -0.41 4.91
CA ALA A 73 5.82 -1.55 4.42
C ALA A 73 7.12 -1.14 3.70
N GLU A 74 7.08 -0.11 2.86
CA GLU A 74 8.26 0.47 2.19
C GLU A 74 9.29 0.97 3.21
N GLU A 75 8.83 1.68 4.26
CA GLU A 75 9.69 2.17 5.33
C GLU A 75 10.36 1.00 6.07
N LEU A 76 9.60 -0.03 6.45
CA LEU A 76 10.13 -1.20 7.14
C LEU A 76 11.10 -1.99 6.26
N TYR A 77 10.74 -2.21 4.98
CA TYR A 77 11.63 -2.92 4.05
C TYR A 77 12.96 -2.23 3.85
N THR A 78 12.97 -0.89 3.71
CA THR A 78 14.21 -0.10 3.62
C THR A 78 15.06 -0.20 4.89
N GLN A 79 14.44 -0.28 6.08
CA GLN A 79 15.18 -0.48 7.33
C GLN A 79 15.85 -1.86 7.38
N GLN A 80 15.21 -2.90 6.87
CA GLN A 80 15.74 -4.26 6.81
C GLN A 80 16.70 -4.45 5.62
N ASN A 81 16.53 -3.68 4.54
CA ASN A 81 17.31 -3.74 3.30
C ASN A 81 17.84 -2.36 2.91
N PRO A 82 18.89 -1.83 3.57
CA PRO A 82 19.35 -0.44 3.40
C PRO A 82 19.84 -0.07 1.99
N ASN A 83 20.11 -1.04 1.15
CA ASN A 83 20.46 -0.86 -0.25
C ASN A 83 19.24 -0.70 -1.18
N VAL A 84 18.01 -0.89 -0.67
CA VAL A 84 16.77 -0.69 -1.44
C VAL A 84 16.02 0.52 -0.90
N THR A 85 15.67 1.40 -1.82
CA THR A 85 14.85 2.59 -1.57
C THR A 85 13.65 2.60 -2.51
N PHE A 86 12.69 3.45 -2.24
CA PHE A 86 11.50 3.60 -3.06
C PHE A 86 11.38 5.03 -3.57
N ALA A 87 11.08 5.17 -4.86
CA ALA A 87 10.62 6.44 -5.42
C ALA A 87 9.19 6.74 -4.91
N ASP A 88 8.69 7.96 -5.14
CA ASP A 88 7.32 8.31 -4.74
C ASP A 88 6.30 7.36 -5.38
N THR A 89 5.76 6.45 -4.59
CA THR A 89 4.77 5.46 -5.03
C THR A 89 3.51 6.12 -5.56
N GLN A 90 3.05 5.70 -6.72
CA GLN A 90 1.84 6.24 -7.34
C GLN A 90 0.61 5.49 -6.82
N TYR A 91 -0.25 6.19 -6.08
CA TYR A 91 -1.47 5.65 -5.48
C TYR A 91 -2.71 6.15 -6.21
N GLU A 92 -3.15 5.44 -7.24
CA GLU A 92 -4.30 5.80 -8.05
C GLU A 92 -5.34 4.66 -8.14
N ALA A 93 -6.43 4.87 -8.87
CA ALA A 93 -7.32 3.78 -9.24
C ALA A 93 -6.56 2.76 -10.10
N SER A 94 -6.84 1.47 -9.92
CA SER A 94 -6.09 0.43 -10.62
C SER A 94 -6.21 0.51 -12.14
N GLY A 95 -7.37 0.93 -12.67
CA GLY A 95 -7.54 1.21 -14.10
C GLY A 95 -6.66 2.37 -14.57
N THR A 96 -6.57 3.44 -13.79
CA THR A 96 -5.70 4.59 -14.08
C THR A 96 -4.22 4.19 -14.08
N LEU A 97 -3.79 3.29 -13.17
CA LEU A 97 -2.42 2.77 -13.19
C LEU A 97 -2.10 2.01 -14.49
N ASN A 98 -3.06 1.23 -15.00
CA ASN A 98 -2.92 0.58 -16.32
C ASN A 98 -2.84 1.60 -17.46
N GLU A 99 -3.64 2.67 -17.41
CA GLU A 99 -3.56 3.77 -18.39
C GLU A 99 -2.18 4.46 -18.35
N MET A 100 -1.62 4.67 -17.16
CA MET A 100 -0.28 5.25 -16.98
C MET A 100 0.80 4.36 -17.58
N LEU A 101 0.76 3.02 -17.35
CA LEU A 101 1.68 2.06 -17.98
C LEU A 101 1.50 2.06 -19.51
N GLY A 102 0.26 2.08 -20.00
CA GLY A 102 -0.04 2.17 -21.42
C GLY A 102 0.44 3.47 -22.08
N ALA A 103 0.53 4.56 -21.31
CA ALA A 103 1.14 5.82 -21.73
C ALA A 103 2.68 5.82 -21.66
N GLY A 104 3.30 4.70 -21.27
CA GLY A 104 4.75 4.54 -21.18
C GLY A 104 5.38 5.06 -19.90
N GLN A 105 4.59 5.27 -18.83
CA GLN A 105 5.16 5.59 -17.53
C GLN A 105 5.83 4.34 -16.93
N TYR A 106 6.97 4.56 -16.29
CA TYR A 106 7.80 3.50 -15.73
C TYR A 106 7.32 3.10 -14.34
N ALA A 107 7.25 1.79 -14.11
CA ALA A 107 7.17 1.21 -12.77
C ALA A 107 7.95 -0.12 -12.74
N ASP A 108 8.43 -0.52 -11.57
CA ASP A 108 9.00 -1.83 -11.31
C ASP A 108 7.94 -2.82 -10.87
N ILE A 109 6.94 -2.33 -10.13
CA ILE A 109 5.88 -3.14 -9.52
C ILE A 109 4.52 -2.53 -9.81
N LEU A 110 3.55 -3.37 -10.17
CA LEU A 110 2.14 -3.03 -10.22
C LEU A 110 1.38 -3.87 -9.19
N ILE A 111 0.56 -3.21 -8.34
CA ILE A 111 -0.37 -3.88 -7.41
C ILE A 111 -1.77 -3.31 -7.62
N THR A 112 -2.70 -4.15 -8.06
CA THR A 112 -4.09 -3.76 -8.36
C THR A 112 -5.05 -4.25 -7.28
N ALA A 113 -6.23 -3.61 -7.16
CA ALA A 113 -7.29 -4.01 -6.24
C ALA A 113 -8.33 -4.94 -6.90
N SER A 114 -8.00 -5.56 -8.01
CA SER A 114 -8.81 -6.61 -8.61
C SER A 114 -8.01 -7.54 -9.53
N LYS A 115 -8.45 -8.79 -9.58
CA LYS A 115 -7.92 -9.77 -10.55
C LYS A 115 -8.13 -9.28 -11.98
N GLY A 116 -9.31 -8.75 -12.31
CA GLY A 116 -9.63 -8.32 -13.67
C GLY A 116 -8.70 -7.20 -14.17
N THR A 117 -8.40 -6.20 -13.33
CA THR A 117 -7.47 -5.12 -13.73
C THR A 117 -6.04 -5.63 -13.93
N MET A 118 -5.62 -6.65 -13.15
CA MET A 118 -4.33 -7.31 -13.39
C MET A 118 -4.34 -8.20 -14.63
N ASP A 119 -5.47 -8.86 -14.93
CA ASP A 119 -5.64 -9.60 -16.19
C ASP A 119 -5.49 -8.64 -17.39
N ASP A 120 -6.13 -7.46 -17.33
CA ASP A 120 -5.99 -6.40 -18.36
C ASP A 120 -4.51 -5.96 -18.49
N ALA A 121 -3.78 -5.81 -17.39
CA ALA A 121 -2.36 -5.46 -17.42
C ALA A 121 -1.50 -6.54 -18.07
N ALA A 122 -1.77 -7.81 -17.77
CA ALA A 122 -1.07 -8.96 -18.35
C ALA A 122 -1.38 -9.10 -19.86
N GLU A 123 -2.64 -8.99 -20.27
CA GLU A 123 -3.06 -9.03 -21.68
C GLU A 123 -2.43 -7.92 -22.51
N ASN A 124 -2.22 -6.74 -21.94
CA ASN A 124 -1.53 -5.63 -22.58
C ASN A 124 0.00 -5.72 -22.50
N GLY A 125 0.54 -6.75 -21.84
CA GLY A 125 1.98 -6.99 -21.72
C GLY A 125 2.69 -6.04 -20.76
N TYR A 126 1.98 -5.41 -19.81
CA TYR A 126 2.58 -4.46 -18.86
C TYR A 126 3.28 -5.14 -17.70
N VAL A 127 2.92 -6.39 -17.39
CA VAL A 127 3.50 -7.17 -16.29
C VAL A 127 4.02 -8.52 -16.76
N LYS A 128 4.98 -9.08 -16.02
CA LYS A 128 5.50 -10.43 -16.19
C LYS A 128 4.56 -11.40 -15.47
N GLU A 129 3.74 -12.12 -16.21
CA GLU A 129 2.70 -13.00 -15.66
C GLU A 129 3.25 -14.09 -14.73
N ASP A 130 4.47 -14.56 -14.96
CA ASP A 130 5.16 -15.55 -14.12
C ASP A 130 5.57 -15.03 -12.74
N THR A 131 5.52 -13.70 -12.55
CA THR A 131 5.81 -13.05 -11.25
C THR A 131 4.55 -12.70 -10.47
N ARG A 132 3.37 -12.91 -11.07
CA ARG A 132 2.09 -12.53 -10.49
C ARG A 132 1.75 -13.37 -9.27
N GLN A 133 1.34 -12.70 -8.19
CA GLN A 133 0.93 -13.32 -6.94
C GLN A 133 -0.32 -12.62 -6.41
N THR A 134 -1.26 -13.37 -5.81
CA THR A 134 -2.34 -12.78 -5.03
C THR A 134 -1.81 -12.47 -3.64
N MET A 135 -1.73 -11.19 -3.29
CA MET A 135 -1.11 -10.74 -2.03
C MET A 135 -2.12 -10.67 -0.89
N PHE A 136 -3.26 -9.99 -1.14
CA PHE A 136 -4.25 -9.69 -0.10
C PHE A 136 -5.66 -9.94 -0.59
N ASN A 137 -6.57 -10.10 0.38
CA ASN A 137 -8.02 -10.05 0.21
C ASN A 137 -8.58 -8.83 0.96
N ASN A 138 -9.83 -8.46 0.66
CA ASN A 138 -10.53 -7.38 1.33
C ASN A 138 -12.05 -7.62 1.25
N ASP A 139 -12.83 -6.88 2.04
CA ASP A 139 -14.28 -6.86 1.98
C ASP A 139 -14.79 -5.53 1.43
N LEU A 140 -15.90 -5.58 0.69
CA LEU A 140 -16.66 -4.41 0.31
C LEU A 140 -17.64 -4.07 1.43
N VAL A 141 -17.66 -2.80 1.86
CA VAL A 141 -18.50 -2.32 2.95
C VAL A 141 -19.31 -1.10 2.54
N ILE A 142 -20.49 -0.98 3.11
CA ILE A 142 -21.31 0.24 3.06
C ILE A 142 -20.93 1.08 4.28
N VAL A 143 -20.50 2.31 4.03
CA VAL A 143 -20.10 3.24 5.09
C VAL A 143 -20.95 4.51 5.07
N THR A 144 -21.03 5.14 6.23
CA THR A 144 -21.61 6.47 6.41
C THR A 144 -20.67 7.36 7.21
N LYS A 145 -20.95 8.63 7.33
CA LYS A 145 -20.24 9.54 8.23
C LYS A 145 -20.24 9.02 9.65
N GLU A 146 -19.06 8.99 10.28
CA GLU A 146 -18.94 8.63 11.70
C GLU A 146 -19.79 9.56 12.60
N GLY A 147 -20.54 8.97 13.52
CA GLY A 147 -21.45 9.72 14.40
C GLY A 147 -22.66 10.36 13.71
N GLY A 148 -22.87 10.08 12.41
CA GLY A 148 -24.07 10.50 11.67
C GLY A 148 -25.32 9.66 12.00
N ASP A 149 -26.49 10.08 11.51
CA ASP A 149 -27.79 9.45 11.81
C ASP A 149 -27.92 8.00 11.31
N LEU A 150 -27.07 7.60 10.36
CA LEU A 150 -27.04 6.25 9.79
C LEU A 150 -26.00 5.35 10.47
N ALA A 151 -25.12 5.88 11.30
CA ALA A 151 -24.10 5.09 12.00
C ALA A 151 -24.76 4.01 12.88
N GLY A 152 -24.31 2.75 12.70
CA GLY A 152 -24.86 1.59 13.41
C GLY A 152 -26.18 1.06 12.85
N ARG A 153 -26.64 1.57 11.70
CA ARG A 153 -27.79 0.98 10.98
C ARG A 153 -27.29 -0.07 10.02
N ASP A 154 -28.06 -1.12 9.87
CA ASP A 154 -27.90 -2.10 8.81
C ASP A 154 -28.56 -1.57 7.52
N ILE A 155 -27.80 -1.44 6.44
CA ILE A 155 -28.26 -0.92 5.15
C ILE A 155 -28.12 -2.02 4.10
N SER A 156 -29.23 -2.42 3.49
CA SER A 156 -29.25 -3.46 2.47
C SER A 156 -29.05 -2.91 1.04
N LEU A 157 -28.66 -3.78 0.12
CA LEU A 157 -28.56 -3.43 -1.31
C LEU A 157 -29.92 -3.04 -1.89
N GLU A 158 -31.03 -3.64 -1.42
CA GLU A 158 -32.39 -3.31 -1.82
C GLU A 158 -32.78 -1.89 -1.39
N ASP A 159 -32.36 -1.44 -0.21
CA ASP A 159 -32.60 -0.09 0.28
C ASP A 159 -31.85 0.93 -0.59
N ILE A 160 -30.64 0.60 -1.01
CA ILE A 160 -29.85 1.40 -1.95
C ILE A 160 -30.55 1.46 -3.31
N ALA A 161 -30.91 0.30 -3.90
CA ALA A 161 -31.57 0.23 -5.20
C ALA A 161 -32.92 0.94 -5.22
N ALA A 162 -33.65 0.93 -4.09
CA ALA A 162 -34.87 1.70 -3.90
C ALA A 162 -34.65 3.23 -3.81
N GLY A 163 -33.39 3.68 -3.86
CA GLY A 163 -33.01 5.08 -3.81
C GLY A 163 -33.32 5.76 -2.48
N LYS A 164 -33.23 5.04 -1.36
CA LYS A 164 -33.45 5.63 -0.03
C LYS A 164 -32.34 6.60 0.38
N TYR A 165 -31.14 6.43 -0.19
CA TYR A 165 -29.93 7.16 0.17
C TYR A 165 -29.27 7.80 -1.07
N THR A 166 -28.53 8.87 -0.87
CA THR A 166 -27.49 9.33 -1.79
C THR A 166 -26.26 8.44 -1.61
N LEU A 167 -25.61 8.05 -2.71
CA LEU A 167 -24.59 7.02 -2.76
C LEU A 167 -23.34 7.52 -3.46
N ALA A 168 -22.18 7.34 -2.87
CA ALA A 168 -20.91 7.45 -3.59
C ALA A 168 -20.36 6.05 -3.93
N VAL A 169 -19.89 5.90 -5.18
CA VAL A 169 -19.18 4.72 -5.67
C VAL A 169 -18.01 5.16 -6.57
N GLY A 170 -17.04 4.28 -6.78
CA GLY A 170 -15.98 4.51 -7.76
C GLY A 170 -16.51 4.50 -9.19
N ASP A 171 -15.86 5.23 -10.09
CA ASP A 171 -16.10 5.09 -11.53
C ASP A 171 -15.56 3.74 -12.06
N GLU A 172 -15.67 3.48 -13.35
CA GLU A 172 -15.31 2.18 -13.96
C GLU A 172 -13.80 1.84 -13.88
N ASN A 173 -12.92 2.82 -13.63
CA ASN A 173 -11.50 2.61 -13.40
C ASN A 173 -11.20 2.21 -11.96
N VAL A 174 -12.16 2.33 -11.05
CA VAL A 174 -12.02 2.05 -9.61
C VAL A 174 -12.58 0.67 -9.29
N PRO A 175 -11.75 -0.33 -8.94
CA PRO A 175 -12.23 -1.68 -8.65
C PRO A 175 -13.34 -1.75 -7.59
N ALA A 176 -13.26 -0.95 -6.51
CA ALA A 176 -14.33 -0.86 -5.51
C ALA A 176 -15.68 -0.48 -6.11
N GLY A 177 -15.69 0.43 -7.09
CA GLY A 177 -16.88 0.81 -7.83
C GLY A 177 -17.42 -0.33 -8.69
N ASN A 178 -16.53 -1.08 -9.35
CA ASN A 178 -16.92 -2.24 -10.14
C ASN A 178 -17.58 -3.32 -9.27
N TYR A 179 -17.02 -3.64 -8.10
CA TYR A 179 -17.63 -4.57 -7.13
C TYR A 179 -18.97 -4.05 -6.60
N ALA A 180 -19.08 -2.74 -6.32
CA ALA A 180 -20.35 -2.12 -5.92
C ALA A 180 -21.40 -2.25 -7.02
N CYS A 181 -21.06 -1.98 -8.29
CA CYS A 181 -21.96 -2.17 -9.42
C CYS A 181 -22.35 -3.63 -9.60
N GLN A 182 -21.40 -4.59 -9.49
CA GLN A 182 -21.71 -6.02 -9.51
C GLN A 182 -22.77 -6.37 -8.47
N SER A 183 -22.59 -5.95 -7.22
CA SER A 183 -23.54 -6.20 -6.15
C SER A 183 -24.91 -5.56 -6.41
N LEU A 184 -24.92 -4.34 -6.93
CA LEU A 184 -26.16 -3.63 -7.27
C LEU A 184 -26.92 -4.27 -8.44
N THR A 185 -26.26 -5.05 -9.33
CA THR A 185 -26.98 -5.79 -10.38
C THR A 185 -27.92 -6.82 -9.78
N THR A 186 -27.59 -7.44 -8.65
CA THR A 186 -28.41 -8.49 -8.01
C THR A 186 -29.77 -7.98 -7.53
N VAL A 187 -29.89 -6.68 -7.31
CA VAL A 187 -31.10 -6.00 -6.82
C VAL A 187 -31.68 -5.00 -7.83
N GLY A 188 -31.16 -5.00 -9.07
CA GLY A 188 -31.61 -4.11 -10.14
C GLY A 188 -31.25 -2.64 -9.92
N GLY A 189 -30.25 -2.34 -9.09
CA GLY A 189 -29.71 -1.00 -8.88
C GLY A 189 -28.73 -0.54 -9.97
N TYR A 190 -28.07 -1.51 -10.61
CA TYR A 190 -27.20 -1.33 -11.78
C TYR A 190 -27.58 -2.32 -12.88
N ILE A 191 -27.48 -1.91 -14.12
CA ILE A 191 -27.87 -2.71 -15.29
C ILE A 191 -26.63 -2.93 -16.16
N GLU A 192 -26.13 -4.14 -16.17
CA GLU A 192 -25.00 -4.55 -17.02
C GLU A 192 -25.42 -4.62 -18.48
N PRO A 193 -24.59 -4.23 -19.48
CA PRO A 193 -24.97 -4.20 -20.89
C PRO A 193 -25.38 -5.56 -21.45
N ASP A 194 -24.80 -6.65 -20.96
CA ASP A 194 -25.08 -8.04 -21.36
C ASP A 194 -26.14 -8.73 -20.47
N GLY A 195 -26.62 -8.03 -19.43
CA GLY A 195 -27.58 -8.56 -18.48
C GLY A 195 -26.99 -9.48 -17.39
N ALA A 196 -25.66 -9.59 -17.30
CA ALA A 196 -25.00 -10.35 -16.24
C ALA A 196 -25.28 -9.75 -14.86
N THR A 197 -25.26 -10.59 -13.81
CA THR A 197 -25.53 -10.15 -12.44
C THR A 197 -24.52 -10.74 -11.44
N GLY A 198 -24.32 -10.05 -10.33
CA GLY A 198 -23.44 -10.51 -9.25
C GLY A 198 -22.02 -10.75 -9.73
N ALA A 199 -21.44 -11.87 -9.32
CA ALA A 199 -20.07 -12.23 -9.68
C ALA A 199 -19.83 -12.50 -11.19
N ASP A 200 -20.88 -12.68 -11.98
CA ASP A 200 -20.76 -12.83 -13.43
C ASP A 200 -20.66 -11.47 -14.15
N ALA A 201 -21.15 -10.40 -13.52
CA ALA A 201 -21.06 -9.04 -14.05
C ALA A 201 -19.64 -8.48 -14.05
N THR A 202 -19.37 -7.50 -14.90
CA THR A 202 -18.10 -6.75 -14.89
C THR A 202 -18.14 -5.55 -13.97
N GLY A 203 -19.30 -4.96 -13.77
CA GLY A 203 -19.53 -3.69 -13.10
C GLY A 203 -19.06 -2.49 -13.92
N LYS A 204 -18.90 -2.67 -15.25
CA LYS A 204 -18.39 -1.65 -16.18
C LYS A 204 -19.33 -1.46 -17.39
N GLY A 205 -19.36 -0.24 -17.90
CA GLY A 205 -20.07 0.08 -19.14
C GLY A 205 -21.59 0.00 -19.07
N GLY A 206 -22.16 -0.26 -17.88
CA GLY A 206 -23.60 -0.29 -17.64
C GLY A 206 -24.15 1.03 -17.10
N GLU A 207 -25.39 1.00 -16.64
CA GLU A 207 -26.10 2.19 -16.16
C GLU A 207 -26.77 1.93 -14.80
N PHE A 208 -26.78 2.92 -13.92
CA PHE A 208 -27.59 2.87 -12.70
C PHE A 208 -29.08 2.93 -13.09
N SER A 209 -29.93 2.25 -12.32
CA SER A 209 -31.36 2.30 -12.51
C SER A 209 -31.88 3.76 -12.49
N ALA A 210 -33.01 4.03 -13.16
CA ALA A 210 -33.59 5.36 -13.18
C ALA A 210 -33.88 5.94 -11.77
N THR A 211 -34.10 5.07 -10.79
CA THR A 211 -34.31 5.46 -9.39
C THR A 211 -32.99 5.87 -8.72
N LEU A 212 -31.90 5.16 -9.01
CA LEU A 212 -30.62 5.37 -8.34
C LEU A 212 -29.74 6.40 -9.04
N GLN A 213 -29.81 6.50 -10.39
CA GLN A 213 -28.99 7.40 -11.23
C GLN A 213 -28.90 8.84 -10.69
N PRO A 214 -30.01 9.53 -10.27
CA PRO A 214 -29.94 10.90 -9.79
C PRO A 214 -29.33 11.04 -8.38
N LYS A 215 -28.99 9.94 -7.71
CA LYS A 215 -28.48 9.88 -6.34
C LYS A 215 -27.05 9.40 -6.24
N VAL A 216 -26.44 9.05 -7.36
CA VAL A 216 -25.06 8.52 -7.40
C VAL A 216 -24.07 9.65 -7.66
N THR A 217 -23.01 9.65 -6.85
CA THR A 217 -21.81 10.46 -7.05
C THR A 217 -20.66 9.51 -7.37
N LEU A 218 -19.93 9.77 -8.47
CA LEU A 218 -18.79 8.96 -8.88
C LEU A 218 -17.48 9.57 -8.37
N GLY A 219 -16.60 8.73 -7.82
CA GLY A 219 -15.25 9.11 -7.42
C GLY A 219 -14.20 8.49 -8.33
N GLY A 220 -13.18 9.26 -8.69
CA GLY A 220 -12.09 8.81 -9.57
C GLY A 220 -11.11 7.84 -8.88
N LYS A 221 -11.18 7.70 -7.55
CA LYS A 221 -10.47 6.70 -6.74
C LYS A 221 -11.20 6.46 -5.43
N VAL A 222 -10.97 5.30 -4.83
CA VAL A 222 -11.74 4.88 -3.64
C VAL A 222 -11.58 5.82 -2.44
N GLY A 223 -10.44 6.49 -2.29
CA GLY A 223 -10.26 7.51 -1.25
C GLY A 223 -11.17 8.70 -1.42
N ASP A 224 -11.50 9.13 -2.64
CA ASP A 224 -12.45 10.21 -2.89
C ASP A 224 -13.88 9.76 -2.58
N VAL A 225 -14.22 8.51 -2.94
CA VAL A 225 -15.50 7.88 -2.58
C VAL A 225 -15.71 7.90 -1.05
N CYS A 226 -14.69 7.51 -0.29
CA CYS A 226 -14.73 7.51 1.17
C CYS A 226 -14.92 8.93 1.73
N LYS A 227 -14.24 9.94 1.17
CA LYS A 227 -14.35 11.34 1.59
C LYS A 227 -15.73 11.93 1.38
N TYR A 228 -16.48 11.55 0.35
CA TYR A 228 -17.86 12.02 0.15
C TYR A 228 -18.77 11.59 1.33
N ALA A 229 -18.60 10.38 1.86
CA ALA A 229 -19.31 9.93 3.05
C ALA A 229 -18.80 10.61 4.33
N GLU A 230 -17.47 10.73 4.50
CA GLU A 230 -16.82 11.41 5.63
C GLU A 230 -17.31 12.85 5.78
N SER A 231 -17.35 13.60 4.69
CA SER A 231 -17.83 14.98 4.68
C SER A 231 -19.34 15.11 4.90
N GLY A 232 -20.11 14.04 4.62
CA GLY A 232 -21.57 14.06 4.61
C GLY A 232 -22.16 14.66 3.32
N GLU A 233 -21.39 14.71 2.24
CA GLU A 233 -21.87 15.10 0.91
C GLU A 233 -22.84 14.06 0.33
N VAL A 234 -22.64 12.80 0.72
CA VAL A 234 -23.57 11.71 0.46
C VAL A 234 -23.95 11.01 1.78
N ASP A 235 -25.08 10.32 1.79
CA ASP A 235 -25.54 9.55 2.95
C ASP A 235 -24.65 8.34 3.20
N ILE A 236 -24.26 7.64 2.14
CA ILE A 236 -23.47 6.40 2.19
C ILE A 236 -22.47 6.32 1.04
N ALA A 237 -21.46 5.48 1.25
CA ALA A 237 -20.50 5.11 0.20
C ALA A 237 -20.23 3.61 0.24
N MET A 238 -19.85 3.02 -0.90
CA MET A 238 -19.37 1.64 -0.98
C MET A 238 -17.86 1.67 -1.23
N VAL A 239 -17.11 1.18 -0.23
CA VAL A 239 -15.63 1.22 -0.17
C VAL A 239 -15.11 -0.09 0.42
N TYR A 240 -13.80 -0.23 0.57
CA TYR A 240 -13.21 -1.39 1.24
C TYR A 240 -13.12 -1.22 2.76
N THR A 241 -13.07 -2.33 3.48
CA THR A 241 -12.78 -2.33 4.92
C THR A 241 -11.47 -1.58 5.21
N SER A 242 -10.43 -1.79 4.41
CA SER A 242 -9.14 -1.09 4.54
C SER A 242 -9.25 0.44 4.42
N ASP A 243 -10.21 0.96 3.65
CA ASP A 243 -10.44 2.41 3.54
C ASP A 243 -10.95 3.00 4.85
N VAL A 244 -11.78 2.27 5.60
CA VAL A 244 -12.25 2.70 6.92
C VAL A 244 -11.06 2.84 7.89
N TYR A 245 -10.13 1.88 7.88
CA TYR A 245 -8.95 1.92 8.75
C TYR A 245 -8.00 3.08 8.39
N ARG A 246 -7.76 3.32 7.09
CA ARG A 246 -6.79 4.33 6.66
C ARG A 246 -7.30 5.75 6.64
N MET A 247 -8.61 5.95 6.44
CA MET A 247 -9.21 7.29 6.31
C MET A 247 -9.74 7.80 7.65
N GLY A 248 -10.40 6.93 8.43
CA GLY A 248 -11.18 7.36 9.59
C GLY A 248 -12.42 8.18 9.18
N GLY A 249 -13.13 8.74 10.15
CA GLY A 249 -14.25 9.65 9.93
C GLY A 249 -15.50 9.02 9.29
N VAL A 250 -15.47 7.71 9.00
CA VAL A 250 -16.60 6.92 8.51
C VAL A 250 -16.85 5.71 9.41
N ALA A 251 -18.08 5.25 9.47
CA ALA A 251 -18.51 4.06 10.20
C ALA A 251 -19.11 3.04 9.23
N ILE A 252 -18.78 1.76 9.43
CA ILE A 252 -19.37 0.66 8.67
C ILE A 252 -20.82 0.49 9.10
N CYS A 253 -21.74 0.49 8.12
CA CYS A 253 -23.13 0.13 8.29
C CYS A 253 -23.35 -1.37 8.05
N SER A 254 -22.81 -1.88 6.94
CA SER A 254 -23.00 -3.29 6.55
C SER A 254 -21.79 -3.75 5.74
N VAL A 255 -21.49 -5.05 5.84
CA VAL A 255 -20.62 -5.74 4.89
C VAL A 255 -21.48 -6.20 3.71
N VAL A 256 -21.03 -5.92 2.49
CA VAL A 256 -21.71 -6.37 1.28
C VAL A 256 -21.56 -7.88 1.15
N PRO A 257 -22.62 -8.66 0.89
CA PRO A 257 -22.51 -10.11 0.80
C PRO A 257 -21.56 -10.56 -0.32
N ASN A 258 -20.59 -11.42 0.01
CA ASN A 258 -19.52 -11.86 -0.90
C ASN A 258 -20.02 -12.68 -2.10
N ASP A 259 -21.25 -13.18 -2.09
CA ASP A 259 -21.88 -13.88 -3.21
C ASP A 259 -22.52 -12.91 -4.24
N THR A 260 -22.52 -11.61 -3.97
CA THR A 260 -23.06 -10.58 -4.86
C THR A 260 -22.01 -9.96 -5.78
N HIS A 261 -20.74 -10.26 -5.59
CA HIS A 261 -19.63 -9.75 -6.41
C HIS A 261 -18.48 -10.77 -6.50
N LYS A 262 -17.53 -10.53 -7.39
CA LYS A 262 -16.29 -11.34 -7.46
C LYS A 262 -15.47 -11.19 -6.19
N ALA A 263 -14.68 -12.21 -5.85
CA ALA A 263 -13.74 -12.12 -4.75
C ALA A 263 -12.81 -10.90 -4.91
N ILE A 264 -12.68 -10.13 -3.85
CA ILE A 264 -11.83 -8.94 -3.82
C ILE A 264 -10.41 -9.37 -3.48
N THR A 265 -9.55 -9.36 -4.48
CA THR A 265 -8.15 -9.77 -4.36
C THR A 265 -7.23 -8.66 -4.84
N TYR A 266 -6.05 -8.59 -4.24
CA TYR A 266 -4.98 -7.65 -4.61
C TYR A 266 -3.81 -8.43 -5.20
N PRO A 267 -3.78 -8.64 -6.51
CA PRO A 267 -2.61 -9.21 -7.16
C PRO A 267 -1.51 -8.15 -7.32
N GLY A 268 -0.27 -8.60 -7.09
CA GLY A 268 0.95 -7.87 -7.39
C GLY A 268 1.77 -8.60 -8.43
N ALA A 269 2.49 -7.87 -9.28
CA ALA A 269 3.38 -8.43 -10.28
C ALA A 269 4.53 -7.45 -10.60
N VAL A 270 5.64 -7.98 -11.09
CA VAL A 270 6.75 -7.20 -11.63
C VAL A 270 6.38 -6.66 -13.01
N CYS A 271 6.60 -5.38 -13.26
CA CYS A 271 6.36 -4.77 -14.58
C CYS A 271 7.35 -5.30 -15.63
N THR A 272 6.88 -5.42 -16.88
CA THR A 272 7.69 -5.96 -17.99
C THR A 272 8.96 -5.15 -18.24
N ASP A 273 8.86 -3.81 -18.14
CA ASP A 273 9.96 -2.89 -18.39
C ASP A 273 10.81 -2.60 -17.15
N SER A 274 10.57 -3.32 -16.03
CA SER A 274 11.36 -3.18 -14.81
C SER A 274 12.83 -3.44 -15.07
N LYS A 275 13.68 -2.49 -14.63
CA LYS A 275 15.14 -2.60 -14.64
C LYS A 275 15.66 -3.28 -13.38
N ASN A 276 14.83 -3.43 -12.36
CA ASN A 276 15.13 -3.93 -11.04
C ASN A 276 14.31 -5.18 -10.70
N ALA A 277 14.05 -6.06 -11.69
CA ALA A 277 13.09 -7.15 -11.59
C ALA A 277 13.34 -8.10 -10.40
N GLU A 278 14.59 -8.41 -10.09
CA GLU A 278 14.97 -9.28 -8.96
C GLU A 278 14.62 -8.62 -7.61
N ALA A 279 14.96 -7.33 -7.44
CA ALA A 279 14.62 -6.58 -6.23
C ALA A 279 13.11 -6.37 -6.09
N ALA A 280 12.41 -6.10 -7.20
CA ALA A 280 10.96 -5.98 -7.23
C ALA A 280 10.26 -7.29 -6.81
N GLN A 281 10.73 -8.44 -7.32
CA GLN A 281 10.22 -9.74 -6.93
C GLN A 281 10.48 -10.03 -5.45
N ALA A 282 11.70 -9.75 -4.97
CA ALA A 282 12.06 -9.94 -3.56
C ALA A 282 11.17 -9.10 -2.62
N PHE A 283 10.84 -7.86 -3.00
CA PHE A 283 9.92 -7.02 -2.23
C PHE A 283 8.50 -7.60 -2.19
N LEU A 284 7.96 -8.07 -3.34
CA LEU A 284 6.64 -8.70 -3.39
C LEU A 284 6.58 -9.96 -2.52
N GLU A 285 7.62 -10.80 -2.56
CA GLU A 285 7.72 -12.01 -1.73
C GLU A 285 7.81 -11.65 -0.23
N TRP A 286 8.61 -10.66 0.12
CA TRP A 286 8.73 -10.16 1.48
C TRP A 286 7.39 -9.65 2.01
N CYS A 287 6.63 -8.89 1.24
CA CYS A 287 5.30 -8.42 1.60
C CYS A 287 4.35 -9.55 2.04
N MET A 288 4.55 -10.76 1.54
CA MET A 288 3.67 -11.92 1.79
C MET A 288 4.22 -12.88 2.85
N THR A 289 5.52 -12.87 3.11
CA THR A 289 6.19 -13.91 3.92
C THR A 289 6.80 -13.38 5.21
N ASP A 290 7.09 -12.08 5.30
CA ASP A 290 7.66 -11.48 6.50
C ASP A 290 6.59 -11.25 7.57
N GLU A 291 6.87 -11.64 8.82
CA GLU A 291 5.91 -11.56 9.92
C GLU A 291 5.55 -10.10 10.28
N ASP A 292 6.50 -9.18 10.21
CA ASP A 292 6.27 -7.77 10.52
C ASP A 292 5.50 -7.08 9.39
N ALA A 293 5.77 -7.44 8.11
CA ALA A 293 4.98 -7.01 6.97
C ALA A 293 3.51 -7.48 7.11
N ASN A 294 3.30 -8.73 7.52
CA ASN A 294 1.96 -9.30 7.72
C ASN A 294 1.17 -8.50 8.76
N GLN A 295 1.79 -8.08 9.87
CA GLN A 295 1.16 -7.24 10.89
C GLN A 295 0.77 -5.86 10.35
N ILE A 296 1.53 -5.29 9.41
CA ILE A 296 1.17 -4.03 8.75
C ILE A 296 -0.12 -4.20 7.96
N TRP A 297 -0.23 -5.26 7.15
CA TRP A 297 -1.42 -5.50 6.33
C TRP A 297 -2.67 -5.70 7.19
N GLU A 298 -2.60 -6.55 8.22
CA GLU A 298 -3.70 -6.78 9.17
C GLU A 298 -4.12 -5.49 9.90
N LYS A 299 -3.15 -4.71 10.36
CA LYS A 299 -3.38 -3.40 11.02
C LYS A 299 -4.21 -2.46 10.15
N TRP A 300 -4.00 -2.48 8.84
CA TRP A 300 -4.70 -1.63 7.89
C TRP A 300 -5.93 -2.30 7.26
N GLY A 301 -6.39 -3.43 7.81
CA GLY A 301 -7.64 -4.09 7.45
C GLY A 301 -7.59 -4.92 6.18
N PHE A 302 -6.40 -5.40 5.79
CA PHE A 302 -6.24 -6.39 4.73
C PHE A 302 -6.15 -7.79 5.34
N GLU A 303 -6.64 -8.78 4.61
CA GLU A 303 -6.44 -10.19 4.92
C GLU A 303 -5.36 -10.75 3.98
N LEU A 304 -4.41 -11.50 4.54
CA LEU A 304 -3.41 -12.17 3.70
C LEU A 304 -4.06 -13.26 2.86
N ALA A 305 -3.69 -13.32 1.57
CA ALA A 305 -4.12 -14.41 0.73
C ALA A 305 -3.47 -15.72 1.23
N GLN A 306 -4.29 -16.75 1.46
CA GLN A 306 -3.79 -18.10 1.76
C GLN A 306 -3.36 -18.73 0.43
N ASN A 307 -2.06 -18.94 0.25
CA ASN A 307 -1.48 -19.64 -0.90
C ASN A 307 -1.48 -21.14 -0.71
#